data_a146bc9527e56449f230ebc0b07d6f1f
#
_entry.id   a146bc9527e56449f230ebc0b07d6f1f
#
_cell.length_a   1.000
_cell.length_b   1.000
_cell.length_c   1.000
_cell.angle_alpha   90.00
_cell.angle_beta   90.00
_cell.angle_gamma   90.00
#
_symmetry.space_group_name_H-M   'P 1'
#
loop_
_entity.id
_entity.type
_entity.pdbx_description
1 polymer ?
#
loop_
_entity_poly.entity_id
_entity_poly.type
_entity_poly.pdbx_seq_one_letter_code
_entity_poly.pdbx_strand_id
1 'polypeptide(L)'
;MGENRKADKILLYYNPHSGSGVFKNNLDYIVERCQNAGYQLIPVRASKGIVIEDVFANIDQSGYSRIIAAGGDGTINLCVNAMVRHDITLPLAILPAGTANDFAYYFELPSELEYQMDIALGDKTTSTDVGVVNNKCFVNVAAMGALIDVSQKTNPDLKNTIGVLAYYLKAVTEIPQIRALPVRLITPDEVYDEDIYFMVVMNGESAGGFRKLSPQSSMNDGKLDVIAFRKMPIVELAPLLFEVVHGRHPNNKNVLYFQTEKLRIESDADISTDIDGEHGEKLPLDFSVLDGRLSVFVSKDRWHYDDL
;
A
#
# COMPACT_ATOMS: atom_id res chain seq x y z
N MET A 1 -7.23 41.59 -23.23
CA MET A 1 -7.96 40.39 -23.70
C MET A 1 -7.43 39.25 -22.82
N GLY A 2 -8.14 38.90 -21.74
CA GLY A 2 -7.76 37.78 -20.88
C GLY A 2 -8.07 36.49 -21.62
N GLU A 3 -7.07 35.67 -21.84
CA GLU A 3 -7.26 34.27 -22.19
C GLU A 3 -8.17 33.65 -21.14
N ASN A 4 -9.33 33.21 -21.56
CA ASN A 4 -10.26 32.42 -20.76
C ASN A 4 -9.59 31.06 -20.50
N ARG A 5 -8.66 30.98 -19.55
CA ARG A 5 -8.10 29.72 -19.10
C ARG A 5 -9.27 28.88 -18.61
N LYS A 6 -9.59 27.85 -19.36
CA LYS A 6 -10.51 26.80 -18.93
C LYS A 6 -10.00 26.31 -17.58
N ALA A 7 -10.80 26.43 -16.52
CA ALA A 7 -10.38 25.94 -15.21
C ALA A 7 -10.01 24.46 -15.34
N ASP A 8 -8.79 24.12 -14.93
CA ASP A 8 -8.34 22.73 -14.92
C ASP A 8 -9.21 21.94 -13.93
N LYS A 9 -9.60 20.72 -14.28
CA LYS A 9 -10.41 19.87 -13.43
C LYS A 9 -9.52 19.03 -12.51
N ILE A 10 -10.01 18.81 -11.29
CA ILE A 10 -9.47 17.84 -10.34
C ILE A 10 -10.52 16.77 -10.12
N LEU A 11 -10.17 15.49 -10.30
CA LEU A 11 -11.03 14.38 -9.91
C LEU A 11 -10.76 14.06 -8.44
N LEU A 12 -11.79 14.14 -7.58
CA LEU A 12 -11.72 13.69 -6.20
C LEU A 12 -12.45 12.36 -6.04
N TYR A 13 -11.72 11.27 -5.84
CA TYR A 13 -12.30 9.99 -5.41
C TYR A 13 -12.21 9.89 -3.88
N TYR A 14 -13.33 9.85 -3.18
CA TYR A 14 -13.34 9.85 -1.73
C TYR A 14 -14.24 8.78 -1.11
N ASN A 15 -13.76 8.18 0.00
CA ASN A 15 -14.55 7.28 0.82
C ASN A 15 -15.23 8.06 1.95
N PRO A 16 -16.57 8.16 1.97
CA PRO A 16 -17.31 8.94 2.96
C PRO A 16 -17.26 8.35 4.37
N HIS A 17 -16.79 7.12 4.53
CA HIS A 17 -16.73 6.42 5.82
C HIS A 17 -15.31 6.40 6.42
N SER A 18 -14.27 6.79 5.67
CA SER A 18 -12.91 6.86 6.19
C SER A 18 -12.76 7.95 7.25
N GLY A 19 -11.95 7.70 8.28
CA GLY A 19 -11.61 8.66 9.32
C GLY A 19 -12.84 9.25 10.01
N SER A 20 -13.83 8.44 10.39
CA SER A 20 -15.08 8.90 10.99
C SER A 20 -15.85 9.91 10.12
N GLY A 21 -15.69 9.83 8.80
CA GLY A 21 -16.37 10.67 7.83
C GLY A 21 -15.73 12.03 7.59
N VAL A 22 -14.42 12.18 7.82
CA VAL A 22 -13.70 13.45 7.67
C VAL A 22 -13.95 14.10 6.31
N PHE A 23 -13.90 13.36 5.21
CA PHE A 23 -14.09 13.92 3.87
C PHE A 23 -15.54 14.30 3.59
N LYS A 24 -16.51 13.52 4.09
CA LYS A 24 -17.92 13.88 4.01
C LYS A 24 -18.22 15.20 4.73
N ASN A 25 -17.62 15.40 5.90
CA ASN A 25 -17.87 16.56 6.75
C ASN A 25 -17.11 17.80 6.28
N ASN A 26 -16.02 17.64 5.52
CA ASN A 26 -15.17 18.74 5.04
C ASN A 26 -15.19 18.89 3.50
N LEU A 27 -16.21 18.35 2.82
CA LEU A 27 -16.27 18.43 1.36
C LEU A 27 -16.37 19.88 0.87
N ASP A 28 -17.12 20.72 1.58
CA ASP A 28 -17.25 22.15 1.28
C ASP A 28 -15.89 22.87 1.36
N TYR A 29 -15.13 22.61 2.42
CA TYR A 29 -13.77 23.12 2.57
C TYR A 29 -12.85 22.67 1.41
N ILE A 30 -12.90 21.39 1.01
CA ILE A 30 -12.10 20.88 -0.10
C ILE A 30 -12.48 21.58 -1.41
N VAL A 31 -13.79 21.79 -1.66
CA VAL A 31 -14.29 22.53 -2.83
C VAL A 31 -13.75 23.95 -2.83
N GLU A 32 -13.89 24.67 -1.71
CA GLU A 32 -13.40 26.05 -1.55
C GLU A 32 -11.90 26.15 -1.84
N ARG A 33 -11.09 25.24 -1.28
CA ARG A 33 -9.64 25.21 -1.50
C ARG A 33 -9.28 25.01 -2.98
N CYS A 34 -9.97 24.08 -3.66
CA CYS A 34 -9.75 23.85 -5.09
C CYS A 34 -10.15 25.06 -5.93
N GLN A 35 -11.30 25.69 -5.65
CA GLN A 35 -11.78 26.86 -6.38
C GLN A 35 -10.86 28.06 -6.18
N ASN A 36 -10.38 28.33 -4.95
CA ASN A 36 -9.44 29.40 -4.65
C ASN A 36 -8.09 29.20 -5.37
N ALA A 37 -7.69 27.95 -5.63
CA ALA A 37 -6.54 27.59 -6.45
C ALA A 37 -6.80 27.59 -7.96
N GLY A 38 -8.02 27.92 -8.41
CA GLY A 38 -8.41 28.02 -9.82
C GLY A 38 -8.85 26.72 -10.46
N TYR A 39 -9.13 25.67 -9.68
CA TYR A 39 -9.56 24.35 -10.17
C TYR A 39 -11.05 24.11 -10.01
N GLN A 40 -11.64 23.36 -10.95
CA GLN A 40 -12.97 22.80 -10.81
C GLN A 40 -12.87 21.39 -10.20
N LEU A 41 -13.47 21.17 -9.03
CA LEU A 41 -13.52 19.86 -8.39
C LEU A 41 -14.65 19.00 -8.95
N ILE A 42 -14.34 17.76 -9.34
CA ILE A 42 -15.30 16.74 -9.77
C ILE A 42 -15.28 15.62 -8.72
N PRO A 43 -16.21 15.62 -7.74
CA PRO A 43 -16.23 14.61 -6.69
C PRO A 43 -16.89 13.32 -7.16
N VAL A 44 -16.20 12.20 -6.90
CA VAL A 44 -16.71 10.83 -7.06
C VAL A 44 -16.72 10.17 -5.68
N ARG A 45 -17.91 9.88 -5.18
CA ARG A 45 -18.12 9.26 -3.87
C ARG A 45 -18.06 7.74 -4.00
N ALA A 46 -17.16 7.10 -3.27
CA ALA A 46 -17.10 5.65 -3.18
C ALA A 46 -18.42 5.09 -2.63
N SER A 47 -19.03 4.14 -3.31
CA SER A 47 -20.25 3.45 -2.92
C SER A 47 -20.33 2.08 -3.57
N LYS A 48 -21.23 1.21 -3.07
CA LYS A 48 -21.46 -0.12 -3.65
C LYS A 48 -21.94 -0.11 -5.11
N GLY A 49 -22.47 1.02 -5.59
CA GLY A 49 -23.00 1.17 -6.95
C GLY A 49 -22.13 2.03 -7.88
N ILE A 50 -21.03 2.60 -7.38
CA ILE A 50 -20.08 3.39 -8.18
C ILE A 50 -18.73 2.71 -8.07
N VAL A 51 -18.32 2.08 -9.16
CA VAL A 51 -17.03 1.43 -9.30
C VAL A 51 -16.09 2.43 -9.93
N ILE A 52 -14.92 2.67 -9.32
CA ILE A 52 -13.94 3.66 -9.82
C ILE A 52 -13.48 3.31 -11.24
N GLU A 53 -13.45 2.04 -11.59
CA GLU A 53 -13.16 1.55 -12.93
C GLU A 53 -14.07 2.14 -13.99
N ASP A 54 -15.39 2.24 -13.72
CA ASP A 54 -16.35 2.82 -14.68
C ASP A 54 -16.11 4.31 -14.90
N VAL A 55 -15.62 5.01 -13.86
CA VAL A 55 -15.24 6.42 -13.95
C VAL A 55 -14.01 6.58 -14.80
N PHE A 56 -12.97 5.77 -14.60
CA PHE A 56 -11.70 5.88 -15.30
C PHE A 56 -11.77 5.35 -16.74
N ALA A 57 -12.60 4.32 -17.00
CA ALA A 57 -12.83 3.81 -18.35
C ALA A 57 -13.34 4.88 -19.34
N ASN A 58 -14.00 5.92 -18.81
CA ASN A 58 -14.65 6.96 -19.63
C ASN A 58 -14.04 8.36 -19.42
N ILE A 59 -12.92 8.47 -18.68
CA ILE A 59 -12.31 9.77 -18.38
C ILE A 59 -11.53 10.29 -19.60
N ASP A 60 -11.81 11.51 -20.01
CA ASP A 60 -10.90 12.26 -20.89
C ASP A 60 -9.82 12.93 -20.04
N GLN A 61 -8.66 12.30 -19.94
CA GLN A 61 -7.55 12.76 -19.11
C GLN A 61 -7.11 14.19 -19.45
N SER A 62 -7.24 14.62 -20.70
CA SER A 62 -6.82 15.97 -21.15
C SER A 62 -7.57 17.11 -20.45
N GLY A 63 -8.74 16.81 -19.87
CA GLY A 63 -9.56 17.76 -19.11
C GLY A 63 -9.18 17.88 -17.63
N TYR A 64 -8.26 17.06 -17.13
CA TYR A 64 -7.90 16.98 -15.71
C TYR A 64 -6.43 17.28 -15.50
N SER A 65 -6.11 17.95 -14.39
CA SER A 65 -4.74 18.22 -13.98
C SER A 65 -4.19 17.14 -13.03
N ARG A 66 -5.06 16.53 -12.25
CA ARG A 66 -4.69 15.54 -11.22
C ARG A 66 -5.88 14.74 -10.72
N ILE A 67 -5.57 13.67 -10.02
CA ILE A 67 -6.52 12.88 -9.22
C ILE A 67 -6.19 13.10 -7.74
N ILE A 68 -7.21 13.27 -6.91
CA ILE A 68 -7.11 13.23 -5.45
C ILE A 68 -7.82 11.96 -4.97
N ALA A 69 -7.09 11.04 -4.32
CA ALA A 69 -7.65 9.88 -3.66
C ALA A 69 -7.73 10.14 -2.15
N ALA A 70 -8.95 10.16 -1.60
CA ALA A 70 -9.21 10.53 -0.22
C ALA A 70 -9.83 9.35 0.56
N GLY A 71 -9.03 8.73 1.43
CA GLY A 71 -9.45 7.53 2.18
C GLY A 71 -8.33 6.84 2.93
N GLY A 72 -8.54 5.59 3.32
CA GLY A 72 -7.50 4.71 3.85
C GLY A 72 -6.82 3.91 2.73
N ASP A 73 -5.87 3.03 3.11
CA ASP A 73 -5.05 2.25 2.18
C ASP A 73 -5.88 1.49 1.13
N GLY A 74 -6.99 0.88 1.51
CA GLY A 74 -7.89 0.19 0.56
C GLY A 74 -8.51 1.14 -0.48
N THR A 75 -8.81 2.40 -0.13
CA THR A 75 -9.32 3.40 -1.09
C THR A 75 -8.22 3.80 -2.08
N ILE A 76 -7.00 3.98 -1.58
CA ILE A 76 -5.82 4.30 -2.40
C ILE A 76 -5.52 3.14 -3.35
N ASN A 77 -5.49 1.91 -2.84
CA ASN A 77 -5.26 0.70 -3.63
C ASN A 77 -6.29 0.56 -4.77
N LEU A 78 -7.58 0.72 -4.51
CA LEU A 78 -8.63 0.70 -5.53
C LEU A 78 -8.39 1.76 -6.61
N CYS A 79 -8.04 2.99 -6.20
CA CYS A 79 -7.74 4.08 -7.13
C CYS A 79 -6.53 3.75 -8.02
N VAL A 80 -5.43 3.27 -7.43
CA VAL A 80 -4.21 2.90 -8.16
C VAL A 80 -4.46 1.75 -9.13
N ASN A 81 -5.17 0.68 -8.69
CA ASN A 81 -5.52 -0.44 -9.57
C ASN A 81 -6.32 0.04 -10.79
N ALA A 82 -7.30 0.93 -10.59
CA ALA A 82 -8.07 1.50 -11.69
C ALA A 82 -7.21 2.42 -12.59
N MET A 83 -6.31 3.23 -12.02
CA MET A 83 -5.35 4.04 -12.79
C MET A 83 -4.45 3.18 -13.67
N VAL A 84 -3.91 2.09 -13.14
CA VAL A 84 -3.05 1.18 -13.90
C VAL A 84 -3.84 0.49 -15.01
N ARG A 85 -5.03 -0.05 -14.69
CA ARG A 85 -5.86 -0.79 -15.63
C ARG A 85 -6.33 0.05 -16.83
N HIS A 86 -6.62 1.33 -16.62
CA HIS A 86 -7.10 2.25 -17.64
C HIS A 86 -6.03 3.19 -18.19
N ASP A 87 -4.76 2.88 -17.91
CA ASP A 87 -3.60 3.66 -18.35
C ASP A 87 -3.72 5.17 -18.04
N ILE A 88 -4.19 5.46 -16.81
CA ILE A 88 -4.26 6.84 -16.33
C ILE A 88 -2.86 7.29 -15.90
N THR A 89 -2.40 8.39 -16.48
CA THR A 89 -1.07 8.98 -16.23
C THR A 89 -1.14 10.30 -15.44
N LEU A 90 -2.34 10.71 -15.03
CA LEU A 90 -2.52 11.90 -14.20
C LEU A 90 -1.80 11.74 -12.86
N PRO A 91 -1.15 12.78 -12.34
CA PRO A 91 -0.53 12.72 -11.02
C PRO A 91 -1.56 12.52 -9.90
N LEU A 92 -1.19 11.75 -8.90
CA LEU A 92 -2.02 11.33 -7.78
C LEU A 92 -1.68 12.11 -6.52
N ALA A 93 -2.65 12.80 -5.94
CA ALA A 93 -2.58 13.33 -4.58
C ALA A 93 -3.34 12.41 -3.63
N ILE A 94 -2.82 12.26 -2.41
CA ILE A 94 -3.39 11.38 -1.39
C ILE A 94 -3.84 12.22 -0.20
N LEU A 95 -5.09 12.04 0.22
CA LEU A 95 -5.61 12.57 1.49
C LEU A 95 -5.86 11.38 2.42
N PRO A 96 -4.89 11.03 3.30
CA PRO A 96 -5.01 9.87 4.15
C PRO A 96 -5.99 10.09 5.30
N ALA A 97 -6.90 9.13 5.52
CA ALA A 97 -7.82 9.11 6.65
C ALA A 97 -8.13 7.69 7.15
N GLY A 98 -7.29 6.73 6.84
CA GLY A 98 -7.36 5.37 7.38
C GLY A 98 -6.70 5.25 8.75
N THR A 99 -6.63 4.02 9.25
CA THR A 99 -5.96 3.73 10.53
C THR A 99 -4.45 3.54 10.36
N ALA A 100 -4.01 2.81 9.35
CA ALA A 100 -2.60 2.54 9.09
C ALA A 100 -1.98 3.62 8.19
N ASN A 101 -2.62 3.89 7.04
CA ASN A 101 -2.15 4.83 6.01
C ASN A 101 -0.69 4.55 5.62
N ASP A 102 -0.37 3.26 5.39
CA ASP A 102 1.00 2.81 5.16
C ASP A 102 1.62 3.47 3.91
N PHE A 103 0.84 3.59 2.82
CA PHE A 103 1.29 4.26 1.60
C PHE A 103 1.56 5.76 1.81
N ALA A 104 0.65 6.46 2.53
CA ALA A 104 0.84 7.87 2.85
C ALA A 104 2.01 8.12 3.83
N TYR A 105 2.25 7.16 4.72
CA TYR A 105 3.36 7.21 5.67
C TYR A 105 4.72 7.24 4.96
N TYR A 106 4.90 6.43 3.91
CA TYR A 106 6.12 6.43 3.11
C TYR A 106 6.47 7.82 2.56
N PHE A 107 5.47 8.58 2.13
CA PHE A 107 5.65 9.96 1.63
C PHE A 107 5.62 11.02 2.73
N GLU A 108 5.65 10.63 4.01
CA GLU A 108 5.57 11.55 5.16
C GLU A 108 4.40 12.54 5.07
N LEU A 109 3.24 12.09 4.53
CA LEU A 109 2.09 12.97 4.39
C LEU A 109 1.49 13.34 5.76
N PRO A 110 1.14 14.61 5.98
CA PRO A 110 0.59 15.08 7.26
C PRO A 110 -0.80 14.49 7.55
N SER A 111 -1.18 14.51 8.83
CA SER A 111 -2.52 14.08 9.28
C SER A 111 -3.58 15.16 9.11
N GLU A 112 -3.18 16.43 9.12
CA GLU A 112 -4.07 17.58 9.07
C GLU A 112 -4.52 17.88 7.64
N LEU A 113 -5.83 17.95 7.42
CA LEU A 113 -6.44 18.14 6.09
C LEU A 113 -5.94 19.42 5.39
N GLU A 114 -5.65 20.47 6.14
CA GLU A 114 -5.13 21.73 5.60
C GLU A 114 -3.80 21.52 4.86
N TYR A 115 -2.84 20.86 5.52
CA TYR A 115 -1.53 20.57 4.92
C TYR A 115 -1.60 19.53 3.83
N GLN A 116 -2.52 18.53 3.96
CA GLN A 116 -2.79 17.58 2.88
C GLN A 116 -3.26 18.31 1.62
N MET A 117 -4.16 19.31 1.76
CA MET A 117 -4.64 20.10 0.64
C MET A 117 -3.54 21.00 0.06
N ASP A 118 -2.62 21.53 0.86
CA ASP A 118 -1.46 22.27 0.36
C ASP A 118 -0.58 21.42 -0.55
N ILE A 119 -0.33 20.16 -0.15
CA ILE A 119 0.41 19.19 -0.98
C ILE A 119 -0.39 18.84 -2.23
N ALA A 120 -1.68 18.51 -2.06
CA ALA A 120 -2.54 18.09 -3.17
C ALA A 120 -2.73 19.19 -4.23
N LEU A 121 -2.66 20.45 -3.87
CA LEU A 121 -2.75 21.61 -4.76
C LEU A 121 -1.38 22.18 -5.17
N GLY A 122 -0.31 21.60 -4.66
CA GLY A 122 1.06 21.95 -5.01
C GLY A 122 1.47 21.49 -6.41
N ASP A 123 2.77 21.51 -6.67
CA ASP A 123 3.38 21.22 -7.96
C ASP A 123 4.54 20.20 -7.86
N LYS A 124 4.96 19.79 -6.66
CA LYS A 124 6.02 18.79 -6.47
C LYS A 124 5.44 17.39 -6.47
N THR A 125 5.95 16.55 -7.35
CA THR A 125 5.63 15.11 -7.41
C THR A 125 6.90 14.29 -7.38
N THR A 126 6.76 13.01 -7.00
CA THR A 126 7.82 12.00 -7.12
C THR A 126 7.31 10.81 -7.91
N SER A 127 8.22 10.16 -8.63
CA SER A 127 7.95 8.90 -9.32
C SER A 127 7.82 7.78 -8.31
N THR A 128 6.90 6.85 -8.54
CA THR A 128 6.59 5.80 -7.57
C THR A 128 6.24 4.50 -8.29
N ASP A 129 6.84 3.43 -7.85
CA ASP A 129 6.63 2.08 -8.34
C ASP A 129 5.29 1.52 -7.86
N VAL A 130 4.81 0.53 -8.60
CA VAL A 130 3.62 -0.25 -8.21
C VAL A 130 3.96 -1.72 -8.33
N GLY A 131 3.76 -2.47 -7.27
CA GLY A 131 3.87 -3.92 -7.29
C GLY A 131 2.70 -4.54 -8.06
N VAL A 132 2.98 -5.63 -8.77
CA VAL A 132 1.97 -6.43 -9.48
C VAL A 132 2.09 -7.87 -9.04
N VAL A 133 0.97 -8.50 -8.74
CA VAL A 133 0.85 -9.93 -8.54
C VAL A 133 -0.23 -10.47 -9.47
N ASN A 134 0.16 -11.37 -10.39
CA ASN A 134 -0.67 -11.84 -11.49
C ASN A 134 -1.26 -10.65 -12.28
N ASN A 135 -2.56 -10.36 -12.10
CA ASN A 135 -3.26 -9.28 -12.78
C ASN A 135 -3.73 -8.16 -11.85
N LYS A 136 -3.26 -8.14 -10.60
CA LYS A 136 -3.62 -7.15 -9.58
C LYS A 136 -2.41 -6.33 -9.19
N CYS A 137 -2.64 -5.04 -8.96
CA CYS A 137 -1.64 -4.16 -8.38
C CYS A 137 -1.74 -4.15 -6.87
N PHE A 138 -0.59 -3.95 -6.21
CA PHE A 138 -0.52 -3.61 -4.80
C PHE A 138 0.43 -2.42 -4.59
N VAL A 139 0.09 -1.57 -3.65
CA VAL A 139 0.88 -0.37 -3.37
C VAL A 139 1.82 -0.54 -2.19
N ASN A 140 1.47 -1.42 -1.25
CA ASN A 140 2.26 -1.67 -0.04
C ASN A 140 2.81 -3.08 0.02
N VAL A 141 1.94 -4.11 0.08
CA VAL A 141 2.35 -5.46 0.45
C VAL A 141 1.45 -6.55 -0.13
N ALA A 142 2.08 -7.65 -0.55
CA ALA A 142 1.43 -8.94 -0.68
C ALA A 142 2.00 -9.88 0.39
N ALA A 143 1.15 -10.52 1.16
CA ALA A 143 1.51 -11.37 2.29
C ALA A 143 0.97 -12.79 2.12
N MET A 144 1.66 -13.79 2.66
CA MET A 144 1.21 -15.17 2.62
C MET A 144 1.73 -16.00 3.79
N GLY A 145 1.00 -17.06 4.10
CA GLY A 145 1.40 -18.02 5.12
C GLY A 145 0.47 -18.12 6.31
N ALA A 146 0.88 -18.86 7.33
CA ALA A 146 0.05 -19.26 8.46
C ALA A 146 -0.52 -18.08 9.29
N LEU A 147 0.14 -16.91 9.29
CA LEU A 147 -0.34 -15.74 10.04
C LEU A 147 -1.51 -15.03 9.35
N ILE A 148 -1.71 -15.23 8.04
CA ILE A 148 -2.82 -14.64 7.30
C ILE A 148 -4.16 -15.21 7.79
N ASP A 149 -4.23 -16.53 7.98
CA ASP A 149 -5.44 -17.20 8.48
C ASP A 149 -5.90 -16.65 9.83
N VAL A 150 -4.94 -16.27 10.68
CA VAL A 150 -5.23 -15.68 12.00
C VAL A 150 -5.74 -14.26 11.86
N SER A 151 -5.10 -13.46 11.02
CA SER A 151 -5.48 -12.06 10.77
C SER A 151 -6.91 -11.97 10.23
N GLN A 152 -7.29 -12.87 9.33
CA GLN A 152 -8.62 -12.87 8.71
C GLN A 152 -9.74 -13.39 9.61
N LYS A 153 -9.43 -14.24 10.59
CA LYS A 153 -10.40 -14.83 11.55
C LYS A 153 -10.62 -13.98 12.79
N THR A 154 -9.80 -12.97 13.03
CA THR A 154 -9.83 -12.19 14.27
C THR A 154 -10.48 -10.82 14.07
N ASN A 155 -11.21 -10.36 15.11
CA ASN A 155 -11.91 -9.08 15.08
C ASN A 155 -10.92 -7.90 14.92
N PRO A 156 -11.11 -7.00 13.93
CA PRO A 156 -10.28 -5.82 13.72
C PRO A 156 -10.17 -4.90 14.95
N ASP A 157 -11.20 -4.85 15.79
CA ASP A 157 -11.23 -4.03 17.01
C ASP A 157 -10.16 -4.45 18.02
N LEU A 158 -9.79 -5.74 18.05
CA LEU A 158 -8.76 -6.25 18.95
C LEU A 158 -7.37 -5.70 18.58
N LYS A 159 -7.09 -5.58 17.29
CA LYS A 159 -5.85 -5.01 16.74
C LYS A 159 -5.67 -3.55 17.17
N ASN A 160 -6.75 -2.79 17.17
CA ASN A 160 -6.77 -1.38 17.59
C ASN A 160 -6.64 -1.22 19.12
N THR A 161 -7.14 -2.20 19.90
CA THR A 161 -7.19 -2.11 21.36
C THR A 161 -5.87 -2.49 22.04
N ILE A 162 -5.20 -3.55 21.56
CA ILE A 162 -3.99 -4.08 22.20
C ILE A 162 -2.69 -3.76 21.46
N GLY A 163 -2.82 -3.09 20.33
CA GLY A 163 -1.70 -2.78 19.44
C GLY A 163 -1.27 -3.95 18.56
N VAL A 164 -0.69 -3.61 17.41
CA VAL A 164 -0.32 -4.57 16.36
C VAL A 164 0.62 -5.65 16.87
N LEU A 165 1.67 -5.29 17.62
CA LEU A 165 2.65 -6.24 18.15
C LEU A 165 2.02 -7.23 19.14
N ALA A 166 1.24 -6.72 20.11
CA ALA A 166 0.59 -7.57 21.11
C ALA A 166 -0.44 -8.51 20.49
N TYR A 167 -1.12 -8.06 19.41
CA TYR A 167 -2.01 -8.88 18.62
C TYR A 167 -1.28 -10.07 17.98
N TYR A 168 -0.16 -9.83 17.28
CA TYR A 168 0.61 -10.91 16.65
C TYR A 168 1.29 -11.81 17.65
N LEU A 169 1.80 -11.29 18.79
CA LEU A 169 2.32 -12.11 19.88
C LEU A 169 1.25 -13.04 20.46
N LYS A 170 0.04 -12.53 20.67
CA LYS A 170 -1.09 -13.33 21.13
C LYS A 170 -1.46 -14.39 20.08
N ALA A 171 -1.54 -14.01 18.81
CA ALA A 171 -1.82 -14.93 17.74
C ALA A 171 -0.82 -16.09 17.68
N VAL A 172 0.48 -15.81 17.78
CA VAL A 172 1.55 -16.82 17.80
C VAL A 172 1.42 -17.76 19.02
N THR A 173 1.03 -17.24 20.18
CA THR A 173 0.89 -18.06 21.40
C THR A 173 -0.40 -18.88 21.45
N GLU A 174 -1.46 -18.43 20.76
CA GLU A 174 -2.75 -19.12 20.73
C GLU A 174 -2.86 -20.17 19.60
N ILE A 175 -1.92 -20.21 18.65
CA ILE A 175 -1.90 -21.23 17.60
C ILE A 175 -1.07 -22.43 18.06
N PRO A 176 -1.71 -23.54 18.50
CA PRO A 176 -0.98 -24.69 19.06
C PRO A 176 -0.09 -25.41 18.03
N GLN A 177 -0.25 -25.13 16.73
CA GLN A 177 0.49 -25.77 15.63
C GLN A 177 0.62 -24.84 14.43
N ILE A 178 1.47 -23.80 14.52
CA ILE A 178 1.92 -23.13 13.29
C ILE A 178 2.72 -24.15 12.48
N ARG A 179 2.20 -24.53 11.30
CA ARG A 179 2.92 -25.41 10.38
C ARG A 179 3.72 -24.55 9.42
N ALA A 180 4.98 -24.90 9.26
CA ALA A 180 5.77 -24.35 8.17
C ALA A 180 5.24 -24.89 6.84
N LEU A 181 5.27 -24.05 5.84
CA LEU A 181 4.75 -24.30 4.50
C LEU A 181 5.93 -24.34 3.54
N PRO A 182 6.10 -25.42 2.77
CA PRO A 182 7.14 -25.49 1.76
C PRO A 182 6.80 -24.53 0.62
N VAL A 183 7.75 -23.71 0.22
CA VAL A 183 7.62 -22.80 -0.91
C VAL A 183 8.87 -22.82 -1.77
N ARG A 184 8.68 -22.64 -3.06
CA ARG A 184 9.73 -22.43 -4.03
C ARG A 184 9.65 -21.02 -4.56
N LEU A 185 10.71 -20.24 -4.34
CA LEU A 185 10.86 -18.84 -4.75
C LEU A 185 11.80 -18.81 -5.95
N ILE A 186 11.33 -18.31 -7.07
CA ILE A 186 12.08 -18.28 -8.33
C ILE A 186 12.25 -16.82 -8.73
N THR A 187 13.48 -16.32 -8.72
CA THR A 187 13.88 -15.03 -9.25
C THR A 187 14.61 -15.19 -10.57
N PRO A 188 14.92 -14.12 -11.31
CA PRO A 188 15.76 -14.21 -12.50
C PRO A 188 17.14 -14.81 -12.25
N ASP A 189 17.69 -14.62 -11.05
CA ASP A 189 19.08 -14.95 -10.71
C ASP A 189 19.19 -16.22 -9.87
N GLU A 190 18.24 -16.49 -8.97
CA GLU A 190 18.32 -17.54 -7.96
C GLU A 190 16.99 -18.26 -7.73
N VAL A 191 17.09 -19.48 -7.20
CA VAL A 191 15.93 -20.27 -6.76
C VAL A 191 16.15 -20.68 -5.31
N TYR A 192 15.15 -20.42 -4.46
CA TYR A 192 15.17 -20.79 -3.05
C TYR A 192 14.05 -21.81 -2.79
N ASP A 193 14.39 -22.95 -2.21
CA ASP A 193 13.45 -23.92 -1.67
C ASP A 193 13.45 -23.80 -0.14
N GLU A 194 12.37 -23.31 0.44
CA GLU A 194 12.30 -22.92 1.85
C GLU A 194 11.06 -23.48 2.55
N ASP A 195 11.20 -23.77 3.84
CA ASP A 195 10.07 -24.00 4.74
C ASP A 195 9.79 -22.69 5.51
N ILE A 196 8.66 -22.03 5.29
CA ILE A 196 8.33 -20.74 5.88
C ILE A 196 7.10 -20.78 6.78
N TYR A 197 7.03 -19.93 7.77
CA TYR A 197 5.81 -19.66 8.52
C TYR A 197 4.99 -18.54 7.88
N PHE A 198 5.67 -17.54 7.33
CA PHE A 198 5.08 -16.33 6.82
C PHE A 198 6.05 -15.65 5.86
N MET A 199 5.51 -14.98 4.85
CA MET A 199 6.30 -14.19 3.91
C MET A 199 5.53 -12.96 3.49
N VAL A 200 6.28 -11.89 3.21
CA VAL A 200 5.77 -10.67 2.58
C VAL A 200 6.62 -10.32 1.36
N VAL A 201 5.96 -9.79 0.35
CA VAL A 201 6.55 -9.12 -0.81
C VAL A 201 6.12 -7.67 -0.71
N MET A 202 7.08 -6.78 -0.51
CA MET A 202 6.87 -5.38 -0.18
C MET A 202 7.24 -4.49 -1.36
N ASN A 203 6.44 -3.43 -1.58
CA ASN A 203 6.79 -2.32 -2.46
C ASN A 203 7.27 -1.10 -1.64
N GLY A 204 6.80 -0.96 -0.40
CA GLY A 204 7.19 0.10 0.54
C GLY A 204 7.71 -0.44 1.85
N GLU A 205 8.13 0.43 2.76
CA GLU A 205 8.76 0.05 4.03
C GLU A 205 7.79 -0.41 5.11
N SER A 206 6.51 -0.02 5.03
CA SER A 206 5.51 -0.28 6.07
C SER A 206 4.31 -1.06 5.55
N ALA A 207 3.78 -1.95 6.39
CA ALA A 207 2.54 -2.66 6.14
C ALA A 207 1.85 -3.08 7.44
N GLY A 208 0.52 -2.96 7.46
CA GLY A 208 -0.31 -3.41 8.57
C GLY A 208 0.03 -2.74 9.91
N GLY A 209 0.61 -1.55 9.88
CA GLY A 209 1.04 -0.77 11.04
C GLY A 209 2.47 -1.07 11.53
N PHE A 210 3.20 -2.00 10.90
CA PHE A 210 4.64 -2.19 11.11
C PHE A 210 5.41 -1.20 10.24
N ARG A 211 5.95 -0.14 10.86
CA ARG A 211 6.59 0.99 10.16
C ARG A 211 7.97 0.68 9.57
N LYS A 212 8.59 -0.43 9.98
CA LYS A 212 9.92 -0.86 9.54
C LYS A 212 9.91 -2.33 9.14
N LEU A 213 8.85 -2.76 8.45
CA LEU A 213 8.73 -4.15 8.01
C LEU A 213 9.73 -4.45 6.89
N SER A 214 9.98 -3.49 5.99
CA SER A 214 11.07 -3.53 5.03
C SER A 214 11.90 -2.25 5.09
N PRO A 215 12.85 -2.15 6.04
CA PRO A 215 13.58 -0.90 6.31
C PRO A 215 14.57 -0.50 5.20
N GLN A 216 14.75 -1.32 4.20
CA GLN A 216 15.62 -1.06 3.04
C GLN A 216 14.82 -0.82 1.75
N SER A 217 13.49 -0.89 1.84
CA SER A 217 12.60 -0.75 0.70
C SER A 217 12.58 0.68 0.17
N SER A 218 12.51 0.81 -1.16
CA SER A 218 12.32 2.07 -1.85
C SER A 218 11.23 1.91 -2.90
N MET A 219 10.27 2.85 -2.94
CA MET A 219 9.19 2.82 -3.94
C MET A 219 9.59 3.45 -5.28
N ASN A 220 10.89 3.60 -5.57
CA ASN A 220 11.39 4.19 -6.82
C ASN A 220 12.71 3.55 -7.30
N ASP A 221 13.00 2.31 -6.90
CA ASP A 221 14.20 1.58 -7.31
C ASP A 221 13.94 0.44 -8.30
N GLY A 222 12.69 0.26 -8.73
CA GLY A 222 12.26 -0.78 -9.65
C GLY A 222 12.31 -2.18 -9.06
N LYS A 223 12.30 -2.35 -7.73
CA LYS A 223 12.42 -3.64 -7.04
C LYS A 223 11.33 -3.86 -6.01
N LEU A 224 11.11 -5.12 -5.72
CA LEU A 224 10.29 -5.60 -4.61
C LEU A 224 11.19 -6.21 -3.55
N ASP A 225 10.89 -5.94 -2.29
CA ASP A 225 11.57 -6.52 -1.14
C ASP A 225 10.84 -7.79 -0.69
N VAL A 226 11.56 -8.89 -0.62
CA VAL A 226 11.03 -10.19 -0.21
C VAL A 226 11.56 -10.55 1.17
N ILE A 227 10.66 -10.78 2.11
CA ILE A 227 10.98 -11.12 3.49
C ILE A 227 10.25 -12.40 3.86
N ALA A 228 10.98 -13.51 3.96
CA ALA A 228 10.42 -14.80 4.35
C ALA A 228 10.93 -15.21 5.74
N PHE A 229 10.01 -15.49 6.63
CA PHE A 229 10.28 -15.98 7.99
C PHE A 229 10.32 -17.49 7.95
N ARG A 230 11.54 -18.03 7.99
CA ARG A 230 11.83 -19.46 7.90
C ARG A 230 11.28 -20.22 9.10
N LYS A 231 11.10 -21.51 8.92
CA LYS A 231 10.80 -22.43 10.00
C LYS A 231 11.88 -22.36 11.09
N MET A 232 11.44 -22.15 12.32
CA MET A 232 12.29 -21.99 13.49
C MET A 232 11.61 -22.55 14.74
N PRO A 233 12.33 -22.79 15.84
CA PRO A 233 11.73 -23.07 17.14
C PRO A 233 10.78 -21.94 17.58
N ILE A 234 9.60 -22.27 18.10
CA ILE A 234 8.58 -21.28 18.50
C ILE A 234 9.14 -20.26 19.51
N VAL A 235 10.09 -20.66 20.34
CA VAL A 235 10.74 -19.78 21.32
C VAL A 235 11.55 -18.64 20.67
N GLU A 236 11.94 -18.78 19.39
CA GLU A 236 12.65 -17.74 18.63
C GLU A 236 11.70 -16.73 17.98
N LEU A 237 10.39 -17.03 17.91
CA LEU A 237 9.42 -16.12 17.27
C LEU A 237 9.24 -14.80 18.03
N ALA A 238 9.15 -14.85 19.37
CA ALA A 238 8.96 -13.62 20.15
C ALA A 238 10.16 -12.66 20.07
N PRO A 239 11.44 -13.13 20.21
CA PRO A 239 12.61 -12.29 19.90
C PRO A 239 12.60 -11.73 18.47
N LEU A 240 12.23 -12.54 17.48
CA LEU A 240 12.18 -12.10 16.08
C LEU A 240 11.13 -11.01 15.86
N LEU A 241 9.94 -11.12 16.46
CA LEU A 241 8.92 -10.06 16.39
C LEU A 241 9.41 -8.74 16.99
N PHE A 242 10.21 -8.83 18.06
CA PHE A 242 10.86 -7.64 18.62
C PHE A 242 11.85 -7.02 17.61
N GLU A 243 12.62 -7.83 16.89
CA GLU A 243 13.51 -7.34 15.82
C GLU A 243 12.74 -6.72 14.65
N VAL A 244 11.57 -7.30 14.26
CA VAL A 244 10.69 -6.74 13.23
C VAL A 244 10.25 -5.31 13.58
N VAL A 245 9.79 -5.10 14.82
CA VAL A 245 9.37 -3.76 15.27
C VAL A 245 10.49 -2.73 15.21
N HIS A 246 11.75 -3.19 15.41
CA HIS A 246 12.93 -2.32 15.38
C HIS A 246 13.62 -2.26 14.01
N GLY A 247 13.10 -2.97 13.00
CA GLY A 247 13.70 -3.03 11.67
C GLY A 247 15.05 -3.76 11.61
N ARG A 248 15.31 -4.70 12.53
CA ARG A 248 16.58 -5.44 12.63
C ARG A 248 16.52 -6.85 12.08
N HIS A 249 15.32 -7.36 11.82
CA HIS A 249 15.05 -8.72 11.35
C HIS A 249 15.70 -9.09 10.01
N PRO A 250 16.01 -8.19 9.04
CA PRO A 250 16.69 -8.59 7.81
C PRO A 250 18.06 -9.26 8.06
N ASN A 251 18.69 -8.99 9.21
CA ASN A 251 19.96 -9.60 9.61
C ASN A 251 19.81 -10.89 10.43
N ASN A 252 18.58 -11.34 10.69
CA ASN A 252 18.33 -12.53 11.49
C ASN A 252 18.52 -13.80 10.64
N LYS A 253 19.21 -14.83 11.18
CA LYS A 253 19.44 -16.12 10.49
C LYS A 253 18.16 -16.85 10.03
N ASN A 254 17.03 -16.58 10.72
CA ASN A 254 15.73 -17.18 10.43
C ASN A 254 14.90 -16.35 9.42
N VAL A 255 15.48 -15.30 8.87
CA VAL A 255 14.86 -14.46 7.85
C VAL A 255 15.64 -14.60 6.55
N LEU A 256 14.94 -14.88 5.47
CA LEU A 256 15.46 -14.72 4.12
C LEU A 256 15.01 -13.34 3.64
N TYR A 257 15.96 -12.47 3.32
CA TYR A 257 15.71 -11.16 2.75
C TYR A 257 16.48 -11.00 1.45
N PHE A 258 15.79 -10.56 0.41
CA PHE A 258 16.40 -10.16 -0.87
C PHE A 258 15.50 -9.18 -1.62
N GLN A 259 16.07 -8.49 -2.61
CA GLN A 259 15.35 -7.62 -3.54
C GLN A 259 15.34 -8.23 -4.94
N THR A 260 14.24 -8.04 -5.67
CA THR A 260 14.10 -8.56 -7.03
C THR A 260 13.07 -7.77 -7.84
N GLU A 261 13.26 -7.70 -9.16
CA GLU A 261 12.28 -7.11 -10.08
C GLU A 261 11.14 -8.08 -10.42
N LYS A 262 11.40 -9.38 -10.30
CA LYS A 262 10.44 -10.46 -10.62
C LYS A 262 10.58 -11.62 -9.66
N LEU A 263 9.45 -12.17 -9.23
CA LEU A 263 9.41 -13.32 -8.36
C LEU A 263 8.26 -14.23 -8.77
N ARG A 264 8.51 -15.52 -8.90
CA ARG A 264 7.47 -16.52 -8.95
C ARG A 264 7.49 -17.36 -7.68
N ILE A 265 6.32 -17.57 -7.10
CA ILE A 265 6.15 -18.37 -5.89
C ILE A 265 5.29 -19.58 -6.21
N GLU A 266 5.81 -20.74 -5.89
CA GLU A 266 5.14 -22.04 -6.09
C GLU A 266 5.06 -22.80 -4.76
N SER A 267 3.97 -23.53 -4.57
CA SER A 267 3.80 -24.49 -3.47
C SER A 267 2.66 -25.44 -3.80
N ASP A 268 2.78 -26.70 -3.35
CA ASP A 268 1.69 -27.67 -3.38
C ASP A 268 0.76 -27.55 -2.15
N ALA A 269 1.13 -26.74 -1.17
CA ALA A 269 0.32 -26.47 0.02
C ALA A 269 -0.78 -25.44 -0.28
N ASP A 270 -1.95 -25.60 0.35
CA ASP A 270 -2.99 -24.56 0.33
C ASP A 270 -2.58 -23.42 1.27
N ILE A 271 -2.09 -22.34 0.69
CA ILE A 271 -1.54 -21.19 1.42
C ILE A 271 -2.47 -19.99 1.25
N SER A 272 -2.91 -19.42 2.37
CA SER A 272 -3.68 -18.19 2.35
C SER A 272 -2.79 -17.01 1.99
N THR A 273 -3.32 -16.14 1.13
CA THR A 273 -2.66 -14.93 0.65
C THR A 273 -3.50 -13.69 0.92
N ASP A 274 -2.85 -12.56 1.07
CA ASP A 274 -3.43 -11.24 1.30
C ASP A 274 -2.69 -10.22 0.44
N ILE A 275 -3.43 -9.34 -0.21
CA ILE A 275 -2.88 -8.28 -1.06
C ILE A 275 -3.46 -6.96 -0.60
N ASP A 276 -2.64 -6.11 0.01
CA ASP A 276 -3.03 -4.81 0.59
C ASP A 276 -4.27 -4.90 1.51
N GLY A 277 -4.41 -6.00 2.28
CA GLY A 277 -5.52 -6.22 3.21
C GLY A 277 -6.75 -6.92 2.61
N GLU A 278 -6.71 -7.33 1.34
CA GLU A 278 -7.76 -8.10 0.68
C GLU A 278 -7.31 -9.55 0.43
N HIS A 279 -8.27 -10.47 0.32
CA HIS A 279 -7.96 -11.86 -0.05
C HIS A 279 -7.23 -11.93 -1.38
N GLY A 280 -6.04 -12.55 -1.37
CA GLY A 280 -5.24 -12.80 -2.54
C GLY A 280 -5.65 -14.04 -3.32
N GLU A 281 -4.97 -14.27 -4.44
CA GLU A 281 -5.15 -15.45 -5.29
C GLU A 281 -4.37 -16.64 -4.72
N LYS A 282 -4.71 -17.83 -5.18
CA LYS A 282 -3.97 -19.06 -4.85
C LYS A 282 -2.65 -19.11 -5.63
N LEU A 283 -1.68 -19.81 -5.08
CA LEU A 283 -0.42 -20.12 -5.76
C LEU A 283 -0.68 -20.98 -7.03
N PRO A 284 0.16 -20.85 -8.08
CA PRO A 284 1.37 -20.04 -8.12
C PRO A 284 1.08 -18.55 -8.29
N LEU A 285 1.97 -17.69 -7.75
CA LEU A 285 1.89 -16.24 -7.88
C LEU A 285 3.11 -15.70 -8.62
N ASP A 286 2.86 -14.88 -9.63
CA ASP A 286 3.88 -14.20 -10.41
C ASP A 286 3.90 -12.72 -10.02
N PHE A 287 5.03 -12.25 -9.47
CA PHE A 287 5.25 -10.88 -9.06
C PHE A 287 6.15 -10.15 -10.03
N SER A 288 5.86 -8.86 -10.21
CA SER A 288 6.70 -7.91 -10.93
C SER A 288 6.50 -6.52 -10.38
N VAL A 289 7.34 -5.58 -10.80
CA VAL A 289 7.21 -4.16 -10.48
C VAL A 289 6.93 -3.37 -11.75
N LEU A 290 6.06 -2.37 -11.67
CA LEU A 290 5.88 -1.32 -12.67
C LEU A 290 6.68 -0.11 -12.21
N ASP A 291 7.91 -0.01 -12.70
CA ASP A 291 8.86 1.05 -12.36
C ASP A 291 8.31 2.43 -12.74
N GLY A 292 8.33 3.36 -11.79
CA GLY A 292 7.91 4.74 -11.96
C GLY A 292 6.47 4.93 -12.45
N ARG A 293 5.59 3.97 -12.21
CA ARG A 293 4.24 3.95 -12.81
C ARG A 293 3.34 5.10 -12.35
N LEU A 294 3.52 5.59 -11.14
CA LEU A 294 2.75 6.69 -10.58
C LEU A 294 3.61 7.94 -10.43
N SER A 295 2.95 9.09 -10.53
CA SER A 295 3.50 10.38 -10.10
C SER A 295 2.69 10.83 -8.88
N VAL A 296 3.30 10.85 -7.69
CA VAL A 296 2.61 11.12 -6.43
C VAL A 296 3.01 12.50 -5.90
N PHE A 297 2.02 13.32 -5.48
CA PHE A 297 2.27 14.63 -4.88
C PHE A 297 2.88 14.49 -3.48
N VAL A 298 3.96 15.25 -3.23
CA VAL A 298 4.73 15.24 -1.98
C VAL A 298 5.00 16.65 -1.46
N SER A 299 5.36 16.75 -0.18
CA SER A 299 5.74 18.03 0.42
C SER A 299 7.05 18.56 -0.17
N LYS A 300 7.14 19.88 -0.37
CA LYS A 300 8.36 20.54 -0.85
C LYS A 300 9.50 20.49 0.19
N ASP A 301 9.14 20.51 1.46
CA ASP A 301 10.12 20.73 2.55
C ASP A 301 10.58 19.45 3.25
N ARG A 302 9.94 18.31 2.98
CA ARG A 302 10.20 17.06 3.71
C ARG A 302 10.74 15.89 2.87
N TRP A 303 10.69 16.00 1.55
CA TRP A 303 11.08 14.91 0.67
C TRP A 303 12.52 15.06 0.20
N HIS A 304 13.44 14.26 0.77
CA HIS A 304 14.89 14.29 0.49
C HIS A 304 15.40 13.08 -0.31
N TYR A 305 14.51 12.25 -0.90
CA TYR A 305 14.91 11.02 -1.61
C TYR A 305 15.55 11.25 -2.99
N ASP A 306 15.61 12.50 -3.48
CA ASP A 306 16.27 12.81 -4.77
C ASP A 306 17.81 12.91 -4.67
N ASP A 307 18.39 12.68 -3.49
CA ASP A 307 19.84 12.82 -3.23
C ASP A 307 20.56 11.48 -2.91
N LEU A 308 19.95 10.31 -3.20
CA LEU A 308 20.58 8.99 -2.97
C LEU A 308 20.84 8.23 -4.27
#